data_d37dee7e25798ac475534498b168394b
#
_entry.id   d37dee7e25798ac475534498b168394b
#
_cell.length_a   1.000
_cell.length_b   1.000
_cell.length_c   1.000
_cell.angle_alpha   90.00
_cell.angle_beta   90.00
_cell.angle_gamma   90.00
#
_symmetry.space_group_name_H-M   'P 1'
#
loop_
_entity.id
_entity.type
_entity.pdbx_description
1 polymer ?
#
loop_
_entity_poly.entity_id
_entity_poly.type
_entity_poly.pdbx_seq_one_letter_code
_entity_poly.pdbx_strand_id
1 'polypeptide(L)'
;GYPGHRYYGGCEYVDQIEEIARSRALQMFGLNADEWHVNVQPHSGTQANMAVYAAILKPGDKVMGMSLDAGGHLSHANPQGLAGKLYEAHQYGVSPETGLLDYEEIAELAQKVRPKLIICGASAYPRMIDFARMSEIAKSVDAYLMADIAHIAGLVVSGDHPSPFPYADFVTTTTHKTLRGPRGGMVFCREEFAKALDAAVFPRLQGGPLMHVIAAKAVCFGEALKPEFQWYQHQVVANAKALEETFRGYD
;
A
#
# COMPACT_ATOMS: atom_id res chain seq x y z
N GLY A 1 -14.95 -16.68 -0.25
CA GLY A 1 -14.62 -16.86 -1.67
C GLY A 1 -14.66 -15.57 -2.44
N TYR A 2 -14.47 -15.68 -3.73
CA TYR A 2 -14.40 -14.57 -4.68
C TYR A 2 -15.62 -14.57 -5.62
N PRO A 3 -15.88 -13.49 -6.38
CA PRO A 3 -16.94 -13.46 -7.38
C PRO A 3 -16.90 -14.70 -8.28
N GLY A 4 -18.05 -15.31 -8.51
CA GLY A 4 -18.20 -16.56 -9.27
C GLY A 4 -17.76 -17.85 -8.56
N HIS A 5 -17.11 -17.74 -7.39
CA HIS A 5 -16.56 -18.87 -6.61
C HIS A 5 -16.90 -18.75 -5.11
N ARG A 6 -18.12 -18.28 -4.78
CA ARG A 6 -18.60 -18.22 -3.40
C ARG A 6 -18.97 -19.60 -2.87
N TYR A 7 -18.86 -19.77 -1.56
CA TYR A 7 -19.27 -20.98 -0.89
C TYR A 7 -20.80 -21.12 -0.85
N TYR A 8 -21.52 -20.00 -0.66
CA TYR A 8 -22.98 -19.99 -0.61
C TYR A 8 -23.59 -19.66 -1.98
N GLY A 9 -24.78 -20.22 -2.27
CA GLY A 9 -25.60 -19.80 -3.40
C GLY A 9 -26.25 -18.43 -3.17
N GLY A 10 -26.81 -17.82 -4.25
CA GLY A 10 -27.51 -16.53 -4.15
C GLY A 10 -26.59 -15.32 -3.96
N CYS A 11 -25.33 -15.41 -4.41
CA CYS A 11 -24.33 -14.36 -4.23
C CYS A 11 -24.16 -13.46 -5.45
N GLU A 12 -25.01 -13.53 -6.45
CA GLU A 12 -24.87 -12.84 -7.74
C GLU A 12 -24.80 -11.31 -7.56
N TYR A 13 -25.57 -10.75 -6.61
CA TYR A 13 -25.57 -9.33 -6.35
C TYR A 13 -24.35 -8.86 -5.55
N VAL A 14 -23.89 -9.66 -4.59
CA VAL A 14 -22.65 -9.33 -3.85
C VAL A 14 -21.41 -9.49 -4.72
N ASP A 15 -21.45 -10.40 -5.70
CA ASP A 15 -20.42 -10.50 -6.72
C ASP A 15 -20.31 -9.22 -7.54
N GLN A 16 -21.45 -8.65 -7.98
CA GLN A 16 -21.49 -7.37 -8.68
C GLN A 16 -20.93 -6.23 -7.83
N ILE A 17 -21.25 -6.18 -6.54
CA ILE A 17 -20.75 -5.17 -5.61
C ILE A 17 -19.21 -5.24 -5.53
N GLU A 18 -18.66 -6.43 -5.39
CA GLU A 18 -17.20 -6.60 -5.31
C GLU A 18 -16.52 -6.25 -6.64
N GLU A 19 -17.10 -6.64 -7.78
CA GLU A 19 -16.58 -6.27 -9.10
C GLU A 19 -16.63 -4.74 -9.35
N ILE A 20 -17.67 -4.05 -8.89
CA ILE A 20 -17.73 -2.59 -8.93
C ILE A 20 -16.58 -1.98 -8.10
N ALA A 21 -16.34 -2.50 -6.89
CA ALA A 21 -15.24 -2.03 -6.05
C ALA A 21 -13.88 -2.24 -6.73
N ARG A 22 -13.63 -3.42 -7.29
CA ARG A 22 -12.39 -3.76 -8.02
C ARG A 22 -12.18 -2.86 -9.23
N SER A 23 -13.20 -2.75 -10.09
CA SER A 23 -13.14 -1.91 -11.30
C SER A 23 -12.84 -0.45 -10.96
N ARG A 24 -13.55 0.13 -9.98
CA ARG A 24 -13.31 1.50 -9.54
C ARG A 24 -11.95 1.69 -8.88
N ALA A 25 -11.45 0.70 -8.14
CA ALA A 25 -10.11 0.73 -7.56
C ALA A 25 -9.03 0.82 -8.65
N LEU A 26 -9.12 0.02 -9.70
CA LEU A 26 -8.20 0.10 -10.85
C LEU A 26 -8.34 1.46 -11.57
N GLN A 27 -9.58 1.88 -11.82
CA GLN A 27 -9.86 3.12 -12.56
C GLN A 27 -9.33 4.36 -11.85
N MET A 28 -9.48 4.48 -10.51
CA MET A 28 -9.04 5.68 -9.79
C MET A 28 -7.52 5.87 -9.78
N PHE A 29 -6.74 4.80 -9.99
CA PHE A 29 -5.29 4.87 -10.16
C PHE A 29 -4.85 4.80 -11.63
N GLY A 30 -5.79 4.78 -12.58
CA GLY A 30 -5.50 4.73 -14.02
C GLY A 30 -4.85 3.43 -14.48
N LEU A 31 -5.19 2.29 -13.86
CA LEU A 31 -4.55 1.01 -14.09
C LEU A 31 -5.26 0.18 -15.15
N ASN A 32 -4.47 -0.51 -15.97
CA ASN A 32 -4.95 -1.51 -16.91
C ASN A 32 -5.19 -2.86 -16.18
N ALA A 33 -6.39 -3.42 -16.33
CA ALA A 33 -6.76 -4.69 -15.73
C ALA A 33 -6.01 -5.90 -16.30
N ASP A 34 -5.40 -5.77 -17.49
CA ASP A 34 -4.56 -6.83 -18.05
C ASP A 34 -3.15 -6.89 -17.43
N GLU A 35 -2.75 -5.82 -16.75
CA GLU A 35 -1.43 -5.69 -16.12
C GLU A 35 -1.49 -5.74 -14.59
N TRP A 36 -2.61 -5.27 -14.02
CA TRP A 36 -2.80 -5.11 -12.59
C TRP A 36 -4.04 -5.83 -12.09
N HIS A 37 -3.84 -6.62 -11.04
CA HIS A 37 -4.89 -7.21 -10.24
C HIS A 37 -5.11 -6.42 -8.95
N VAL A 38 -6.35 -6.38 -8.45
CA VAL A 38 -6.70 -5.79 -7.16
C VAL A 38 -7.57 -6.73 -6.34
N ASN A 39 -7.21 -6.88 -5.05
CA ASN A 39 -8.02 -7.54 -4.06
C ASN A 39 -8.53 -6.51 -3.04
N VAL A 40 -9.85 -6.36 -2.95
CA VAL A 40 -10.53 -5.39 -2.07
C VAL A 40 -11.00 -5.98 -0.74
N GLN A 41 -10.70 -7.25 -0.49
CA GLN A 41 -11.16 -7.96 0.72
C GLN A 41 -10.34 -7.72 1.99
N PRO A 42 -9.07 -7.24 1.99
CA PRO A 42 -8.33 -7.01 3.23
C PRO A 42 -9.11 -6.13 4.22
N HIS A 43 -9.19 -6.59 5.48
CA HIS A 43 -9.92 -5.89 6.54
C HIS A 43 -9.19 -4.66 7.05
N SER A 44 -7.87 -4.58 6.83
CA SER A 44 -7.01 -3.46 7.23
C SER A 44 -5.78 -3.35 6.32
N GLY A 45 -5.05 -2.23 6.42
CA GLY A 45 -3.76 -2.07 5.75
C GLY A 45 -2.72 -3.11 6.20
N THR A 46 -2.69 -3.41 7.50
CA THR A 46 -1.79 -4.46 8.02
C THR A 46 -2.08 -5.82 7.37
N GLN A 47 -3.35 -6.20 7.21
CA GLN A 47 -3.71 -7.46 6.54
C GLN A 47 -3.41 -7.43 5.04
N ALA A 48 -3.51 -6.26 4.39
CA ALA A 48 -3.07 -6.09 3.01
C ALA A 48 -1.55 -6.34 2.87
N ASN A 49 -0.73 -5.78 3.78
CA ASN A 49 0.71 -6.03 3.82
C ASN A 49 1.02 -7.51 4.09
N MET A 50 0.33 -8.11 5.06
CA MET A 50 0.51 -9.52 5.39
C MET A 50 0.12 -10.45 4.24
N ALA A 51 -0.86 -10.05 3.40
CA ALA A 51 -1.23 -10.81 2.22
C ALA A 51 -0.09 -10.86 1.19
N VAL A 52 0.61 -9.76 0.97
CA VAL A 52 1.80 -9.73 0.12
C VAL A 52 2.87 -10.67 0.69
N TYR A 53 3.16 -10.56 1.99
CA TYR A 53 4.16 -11.44 2.62
C TYR A 53 3.80 -12.90 2.47
N ALA A 54 2.56 -13.28 2.78
CA ALA A 54 2.09 -14.67 2.66
C ALA A 54 2.04 -15.18 1.21
N ALA A 55 1.99 -14.29 0.22
CA ALA A 55 1.99 -14.65 -1.20
C ALA A 55 3.39 -15.00 -1.71
N ILE A 56 4.44 -14.27 -1.26
CA ILE A 56 5.76 -14.33 -1.90
C ILE A 56 6.92 -14.72 -0.97
N LEU A 57 6.73 -14.66 0.36
CA LEU A 57 7.78 -14.93 1.32
C LEU A 57 7.60 -16.29 2.01
N LYS A 58 8.72 -16.83 2.49
CA LYS A 58 8.79 -17.97 3.40
C LYS A 58 9.33 -17.49 4.75
N PRO A 59 8.97 -18.16 5.87
CA PRO A 59 9.57 -17.85 7.17
C PRO A 59 11.12 -17.84 7.09
N GLY A 60 11.73 -16.79 7.64
CA GLY A 60 13.17 -16.58 7.59
C GLY A 60 13.67 -15.81 6.36
N ASP A 61 12.84 -15.53 5.35
CA ASP A 61 13.23 -14.65 4.25
C ASP A 61 13.57 -13.24 4.79
N LYS A 62 14.52 -12.56 4.15
CA LYS A 62 14.91 -11.20 4.53
C LYS A 62 13.98 -10.16 3.93
N VAL A 63 13.55 -9.22 4.77
CA VAL A 63 12.73 -8.08 4.38
C VAL A 63 13.35 -6.77 4.83
N MET A 64 13.18 -5.71 4.07
CA MET A 64 13.72 -4.40 4.38
C MET A 64 12.63 -3.34 4.28
N GLY A 65 12.55 -2.43 5.27
CA GLY A 65 11.55 -1.36 5.30
C GLY A 65 11.97 -0.20 6.17
N MET A 66 11.20 0.90 6.12
CA MET A 66 11.48 2.09 6.93
C MET A 66 11.27 1.80 8.41
N SER A 67 12.18 2.27 9.26
CA SER A 67 12.08 2.18 10.70
C SER A 67 10.90 3.02 11.24
N LEU A 68 10.36 2.61 12.38
CA LEU A 68 9.25 3.32 13.02
C LEU A 68 9.65 4.76 13.38
N ASP A 69 10.86 4.95 13.90
CA ASP A 69 11.40 6.25 14.30
C ASP A 69 11.59 7.20 13.12
N ALA A 70 11.82 6.67 11.92
CA ALA A 70 11.90 7.45 10.69
C ALA A 70 10.53 7.72 10.04
N GLY A 71 9.45 7.20 10.61
CA GLY A 71 8.10 7.35 10.11
C GLY A 71 7.48 6.12 9.45
N GLY A 72 8.12 4.96 9.55
CA GLY A 72 7.59 3.69 9.05
C GLY A 72 6.34 3.21 9.79
N HIS A 73 5.85 2.02 9.45
CA HIS A 73 4.67 1.42 10.07
C HIS A 73 5.03 0.10 10.75
N LEU A 74 4.29 -0.26 11.83
CA LEU A 74 4.50 -1.50 12.58
C LEU A 74 4.37 -2.78 11.74
N SER A 75 3.58 -2.74 10.66
CA SER A 75 3.43 -3.87 9.74
C SER A 75 4.52 -3.95 8.66
N HIS A 76 5.44 -3.00 8.60
CA HIS A 76 6.61 -3.07 7.74
C HIS A 76 7.68 -4.00 8.35
N ALA A 77 8.95 -3.82 8.05
CA ALA A 77 10.04 -4.62 8.61
C ALA A 77 10.35 -4.24 10.09
N ASN A 78 9.32 -4.20 10.96
CA ASN A 78 9.49 -3.86 12.36
C ASN A 78 9.68 -5.13 13.19
N PRO A 79 10.74 -5.23 14.03
CA PRO A 79 11.03 -6.42 14.86
C PRO A 79 9.91 -6.78 15.85
N GLN A 80 9.12 -5.81 16.30
CA GLN A 80 8.01 -6.04 17.22
C GLN A 80 6.71 -6.48 16.51
N GLY A 81 6.61 -6.24 15.21
CA GLY A 81 5.48 -6.64 14.39
C GLY A 81 5.54 -8.12 13.98
N LEU A 82 4.45 -8.60 13.37
CA LEU A 82 4.42 -9.99 12.87
C LEU A 82 5.50 -10.24 11.81
N ALA A 83 5.84 -9.24 11.00
CA ALA A 83 6.92 -9.33 10.03
C ALA A 83 8.26 -9.68 10.71
N GLY A 84 8.61 -8.99 11.81
CA GLY A 84 9.83 -9.28 12.56
C GLY A 84 9.81 -10.60 13.34
N LYS A 85 8.64 -11.24 13.50
CA LYS A 85 8.52 -12.57 14.12
C LYS A 85 8.69 -13.71 13.11
N LEU A 86 8.35 -13.48 11.85
CA LEU A 86 8.36 -14.50 10.81
C LEU A 86 9.55 -14.37 9.85
N TYR A 87 10.08 -13.16 9.68
CA TYR A 87 11.10 -12.82 8.70
C TYR A 87 12.32 -12.17 9.36
N GLU A 88 13.46 -12.22 8.70
CA GLU A 88 14.65 -11.45 9.10
C GLU A 88 14.45 -9.98 8.66
N ALA A 89 14.06 -9.14 9.61
CA ALA A 89 13.68 -7.77 9.37
C ALA A 89 14.85 -6.80 9.49
N HIS A 90 15.08 -6.02 8.44
CA HIS A 90 16.10 -4.96 8.38
C HIS A 90 15.42 -3.61 8.15
N GLN A 91 15.98 -2.56 8.73
CA GLN A 91 15.34 -1.23 8.67
C GLN A 91 16.31 -0.19 8.11
N TYR A 92 15.79 0.69 7.27
CA TYR A 92 16.45 1.92 6.86
C TYR A 92 15.77 3.12 7.51
N GLY A 93 16.49 4.24 7.60
CA GLY A 93 16.03 5.47 8.21
C GLY A 93 15.97 6.64 7.23
N VAL A 94 16.03 7.83 7.80
CA VAL A 94 16.23 9.10 7.12
C VAL A 94 17.55 9.70 7.56
N SER A 95 18.16 10.53 6.72
CA SER A 95 19.35 11.29 7.10
C SER A 95 19.05 12.16 8.33
N PRO A 96 19.82 12.06 9.41
CA PRO A 96 19.62 12.90 10.59
C PRO A 96 19.77 14.40 10.31
N GLU A 97 20.54 14.75 9.29
CA GLU A 97 20.84 16.15 8.93
C GLU A 97 19.70 16.79 8.14
N THR A 98 19.07 16.03 7.25
CA THR A 98 18.08 16.57 6.31
C THR A 98 16.66 16.12 6.61
N GLY A 99 16.48 15.02 7.36
CA GLY A 99 15.20 14.35 7.54
C GLY A 99 14.66 13.68 6.27
N LEU A 100 15.49 13.54 5.23
CA LEU A 100 15.11 12.93 3.96
C LEU A 100 15.61 11.49 3.87
N LEU A 101 14.93 10.70 3.02
CA LEU A 101 15.43 9.39 2.61
C LEU A 101 16.76 9.56 1.89
N ASP A 102 17.78 8.83 2.34
CA ASP A 102 19.05 8.72 1.62
C ASP A 102 19.04 7.43 0.80
N TYR A 103 18.83 7.58 -0.51
CA TYR A 103 18.69 6.44 -1.41
C TYR A 103 20.03 5.72 -1.63
N GLU A 104 21.18 6.37 -1.43
CA GLU A 104 22.49 5.71 -1.51
C GLU A 104 22.69 4.81 -0.30
N GLU A 105 22.41 5.29 0.92
CA GLU A 105 22.44 4.46 2.13
C GLU A 105 21.47 3.26 2.05
N ILE A 106 20.26 3.49 1.49
CA ILE A 106 19.27 2.43 1.27
C ILE A 106 19.83 1.40 0.28
N ALA A 107 20.49 1.83 -0.79
CA ALA A 107 21.10 0.94 -1.78
C ALA A 107 22.25 0.12 -1.16
N GLU A 108 23.13 0.75 -0.39
CA GLU A 108 24.22 0.05 0.31
C GLU A 108 23.67 -1.00 1.29
N LEU A 109 22.66 -0.64 2.06
CA LEU A 109 22.00 -1.57 2.97
C LEU A 109 21.35 -2.74 2.20
N ALA A 110 20.69 -2.47 1.08
CA ALA A 110 20.09 -3.51 0.25
C ALA A 110 21.15 -4.48 -0.31
N GLN A 111 22.28 -3.97 -0.77
CA GLN A 111 23.40 -4.81 -1.23
C GLN A 111 23.95 -5.70 -0.12
N LYS A 112 24.08 -5.17 1.10
CA LYS A 112 24.57 -5.90 2.27
C LYS A 112 23.59 -6.97 2.74
N VAL A 113 22.31 -6.64 2.79
CA VAL A 113 21.23 -7.49 3.31
C VAL A 113 20.78 -8.52 2.27
N ARG A 114 20.68 -8.12 1.01
CA ARG A 114 20.08 -8.92 -0.08
C ARG A 114 18.67 -9.38 0.29
N PRO A 115 17.74 -8.42 0.57
CA PRO A 115 16.39 -8.76 0.96
C PRO A 115 15.63 -9.37 -0.22
N LYS A 116 14.59 -10.17 0.06
CA LYS A 116 13.65 -10.66 -0.95
C LYS A 116 12.53 -9.67 -1.23
N LEU A 117 12.22 -8.81 -0.26
CA LEU A 117 11.22 -7.76 -0.37
C LEU A 117 11.73 -6.46 0.24
N ILE A 118 11.64 -5.38 -0.52
CA ILE A 118 11.82 -4.02 -0.02
C ILE A 118 10.43 -3.36 0.07
N ILE A 119 10.16 -2.77 1.24
CA ILE A 119 8.91 -2.08 1.53
C ILE A 119 9.21 -0.59 1.56
N CYS A 120 8.58 0.18 0.70
CA CYS A 120 8.61 1.63 0.73
C CYS A 120 7.24 2.20 1.07
N GLY A 121 7.23 3.31 1.78
CA GLY A 121 6.02 3.93 2.32
C GLY A 121 6.18 4.25 3.80
N ALA A 122 5.36 5.15 4.28
CA ALA A 122 5.48 5.65 5.63
C ALA A 122 4.14 6.08 6.22
N SER A 123 4.06 6.09 7.55
CA SER A 123 2.95 6.70 8.31
C SER A 123 3.19 8.19 8.54
N ALA A 124 4.43 8.61 8.71
CA ALA A 124 4.80 9.94 9.17
C ALA A 124 6.05 10.51 8.45
N TYR A 125 6.14 10.32 7.15
CA TYR A 125 7.18 10.93 6.32
C TYR A 125 6.54 12.00 5.41
N PRO A 126 6.74 13.29 5.70
CA PRO A 126 6.02 14.39 5.04
C PRO A 126 6.70 14.88 3.76
N ARG A 127 7.44 14.04 3.09
CA ARG A 127 8.14 14.33 1.84
C ARG A 127 7.73 13.34 0.76
N MET A 128 8.03 13.66 -0.49
CA MET A 128 7.80 12.76 -1.61
C MET A 128 8.75 11.58 -1.55
N ILE A 129 8.24 10.40 -1.87
CA ILE A 129 9.02 9.18 -2.02
C ILE A 129 9.31 9.00 -3.51
N ASP A 130 10.58 8.83 -3.85
CA ASP A 130 11.01 8.49 -5.22
C ASP A 130 10.89 6.98 -5.43
N PHE A 131 9.74 6.56 -5.95
CA PHE A 131 9.47 5.15 -6.23
C PHE A 131 10.34 4.59 -7.36
N ALA A 132 10.81 5.44 -8.29
CA ALA A 132 11.71 5.02 -9.36
C ALA A 132 13.07 4.59 -8.76
N ARG A 133 13.65 5.42 -7.89
CA ARG A 133 14.88 5.09 -7.18
C ARG A 133 14.73 3.84 -6.32
N MET A 134 13.62 3.70 -5.60
CA MET A 134 13.35 2.48 -4.80
C MET A 134 13.26 1.23 -5.70
N SER A 135 12.68 1.35 -6.88
CA SER A 135 12.61 0.24 -7.85
C SER A 135 14.00 -0.14 -8.40
N GLU A 136 14.84 0.84 -8.71
CA GLU A 136 16.23 0.60 -9.13
C GLU A 136 17.01 -0.16 -8.05
N ILE A 137 16.87 0.26 -6.78
CA ILE A 137 17.49 -0.40 -5.63
C ILE A 137 16.99 -1.85 -5.51
N ALA A 138 15.68 -2.06 -5.55
CA ALA A 138 15.09 -3.40 -5.46
C ALA A 138 15.60 -4.32 -6.58
N LYS A 139 15.58 -3.85 -7.82
CA LYS A 139 16.09 -4.58 -8.98
C LYS A 139 17.59 -4.91 -8.88
N SER A 140 18.39 -4.01 -8.32
CA SER A 140 19.85 -4.22 -8.16
C SER A 140 20.20 -5.40 -7.26
N VAL A 141 19.26 -5.85 -6.42
CA VAL A 141 19.42 -6.95 -5.47
C VAL A 141 18.46 -8.13 -5.73
N ASP A 142 17.75 -8.11 -6.85
CA ASP A 142 16.74 -9.11 -7.21
C ASP A 142 15.62 -9.24 -6.16
N ALA A 143 15.21 -8.11 -5.59
CA ALA A 143 14.12 -8.01 -4.62
C ALA A 143 12.83 -7.52 -5.26
N TYR A 144 11.69 -7.97 -4.73
CA TYR A 144 10.40 -7.34 -5.01
C TYR A 144 10.28 -5.98 -4.33
N LEU A 145 9.54 -5.07 -4.95
CA LEU A 145 9.19 -3.78 -4.36
C LEU A 145 7.70 -3.74 -3.99
N MET A 146 7.40 -3.51 -2.71
CA MET A 146 6.07 -3.21 -2.22
C MET A 146 5.99 -1.75 -1.79
N ALA A 147 5.02 -1.00 -2.34
CA ALA A 147 4.73 0.36 -1.92
C ALA A 147 3.46 0.39 -1.05
N ASP A 148 3.61 0.76 0.21
CA ASP A 148 2.47 1.03 1.11
C ASP A 148 2.14 2.51 1.06
N ILE A 149 1.06 2.85 0.36
CA ILE A 149 0.59 4.22 0.16
C ILE A 149 -0.57 4.60 1.08
N ALA A 150 -0.78 3.88 2.18
CA ALA A 150 -1.93 4.05 3.05
C ALA A 150 -2.19 5.52 3.46
N HIS A 151 -1.15 6.29 3.75
CA HIS A 151 -1.27 7.69 4.14
C HIS A 151 -1.42 8.66 2.97
N ILE A 152 -0.94 8.29 1.80
CA ILE A 152 -0.86 9.17 0.62
C ILE A 152 -1.73 8.71 -0.55
N ALA A 153 -2.56 7.67 -0.39
CA ALA A 153 -3.34 7.12 -1.50
C ALA A 153 -4.25 8.16 -2.18
N GLY A 154 -4.89 9.02 -1.39
CA GLY A 154 -5.69 10.13 -1.94
C GLY A 154 -4.84 11.12 -2.74
N LEU A 155 -3.62 11.42 -2.26
CA LEU A 155 -2.67 12.30 -2.95
C LEU A 155 -2.14 11.68 -4.25
N VAL A 156 -1.98 10.36 -4.28
CA VAL A 156 -1.61 9.63 -5.52
C VAL A 156 -2.75 9.69 -6.53
N VAL A 157 -4.01 9.50 -6.09
CA VAL A 157 -5.20 9.61 -6.95
C VAL A 157 -5.34 11.01 -7.55
N SER A 158 -5.05 12.06 -6.76
CA SER A 158 -5.16 13.46 -7.23
C SER A 158 -3.95 13.96 -8.00
N GLY A 159 -2.83 13.20 -8.00
CA GLY A 159 -1.58 13.61 -8.62
C GLY A 159 -0.72 14.54 -7.76
N ASP A 160 -1.08 14.80 -6.49
CA ASP A 160 -0.28 15.58 -5.54
C ASP A 160 0.96 14.83 -5.03
N HIS A 161 0.99 13.50 -5.19
CA HIS A 161 2.14 12.65 -4.91
C HIS A 161 2.41 11.73 -6.12
N PRO A 162 3.69 11.44 -6.46
CA PRO A 162 4.02 10.49 -7.51
C PRO A 162 3.38 9.10 -7.28
N SER A 163 3.01 8.46 -8.39
CA SER A 163 2.42 7.12 -8.37
C SER A 163 3.49 6.03 -8.25
N PRO A 164 3.32 5.01 -7.38
CA PRO A 164 4.21 3.86 -7.30
C PRO A 164 3.95 2.83 -8.41
N PHE A 165 2.77 2.84 -9.02
CA PHE A 165 2.33 1.76 -9.92
C PHE A 165 3.25 1.49 -11.11
N PRO A 166 3.94 2.46 -11.74
CA PRO A 166 4.91 2.16 -12.79
C PRO A 166 6.12 1.33 -12.31
N TYR A 167 6.41 1.35 -11.02
CA TYR A 167 7.67 0.91 -10.45
C TYR A 167 7.57 -0.30 -9.51
N ALA A 168 6.44 -0.44 -8.79
CA ALA A 168 6.25 -1.46 -7.77
C ALA A 168 5.67 -2.76 -8.35
N ASP A 169 5.94 -3.87 -7.67
CA ASP A 169 5.31 -5.18 -7.93
C ASP A 169 4.00 -5.31 -7.17
N PHE A 170 3.96 -4.73 -5.96
CA PHE A 170 2.80 -4.72 -5.08
C PHE A 170 2.56 -3.30 -4.56
N VAL A 171 1.28 -2.92 -4.46
CA VAL A 171 0.88 -1.66 -3.82
C VAL A 171 -0.22 -1.96 -2.81
N THR A 172 -0.02 -1.52 -1.57
CA THR A 172 -1.00 -1.69 -0.51
C THR A 172 -1.51 -0.34 -0.01
N THR A 173 -2.74 -0.31 0.47
CA THR A 173 -3.30 0.89 1.08
C THR A 173 -4.42 0.56 2.05
N THR A 174 -4.70 1.50 2.94
CA THR A 174 -5.97 1.58 3.66
C THR A 174 -7.00 2.36 2.84
N THR A 175 -8.27 2.20 3.19
CA THR A 175 -9.37 2.94 2.53
C THR A 175 -9.90 4.10 3.36
N HIS A 176 -9.49 4.23 4.63
CA HIS A 176 -10.06 5.15 5.63
C HIS A 176 -9.16 6.34 6.02
N LYS A 177 -8.08 6.59 5.27
CA LYS A 177 -7.19 7.75 5.50
C LYS A 177 -7.44 8.81 4.42
N THR A 178 -6.45 9.17 3.62
CA THR A 178 -6.63 10.18 2.56
C THR A 178 -7.64 9.79 1.49
N LEU A 179 -7.95 8.50 1.31
CA LEU A 179 -9.08 8.07 0.45
C LEU A 179 -10.47 8.38 1.04
N ARG A 180 -10.57 8.70 2.33
CA ARG A 180 -11.80 9.15 2.98
C ARG A 180 -12.93 8.12 2.96
N GLY A 181 -12.61 6.84 2.98
CA GLY A 181 -13.56 5.73 2.88
C GLY A 181 -13.80 4.96 4.18
N PRO A 182 -14.41 3.79 4.09
CA PRO A 182 -14.63 2.91 5.23
C PRO A 182 -13.30 2.36 5.77
N ARG A 183 -13.27 1.97 7.04
CA ARG A 183 -12.14 1.25 7.60
C ARG A 183 -11.95 -0.08 6.89
N GLY A 184 -10.79 -0.25 6.30
CA GLY A 184 -10.42 -1.43 5.52
C GLY A 184 -9.08 -1.23 4.83
N GLY A 185 -8.70 -2.22 4.04
CA GLY A 185 -7.52 -2.18 3.19
C GLY A 185 -7.82 -2.73 1.79
N MET A 186 -6.88 -2.56 0.90
CA MET A 186 -6.85 -3.21 -0.40
C MET A 186 -5.39 -3.41 -0.82
N VAL A 187 -5.18 -4.33 -1.73
CA VAL A 187 -3.86 -4.67 -2.23
C VAL A 187 -3.91 -4.86 -3.74
N PHE A 188 -2.94 -4.30 -4.42
CA PHE A 188 -2.71 -4.45 -5.85
C PHE A 188 -1.44 -5.25 -6.08
N CYS A 189 -1.41 -6.01 -7.16
CA CYS A 189 -0.21 -6.68 -7.64
C CYS A 189 -0.17 -6.72 -9.16
N ARG A 190 1.01 -6.98 -9.73
CA ARG A 190 1.10 -7.35 -11.13
C ARG A 190 0.30 -8.63 -11.37
N GLU A 191 -0.31 -8.78 -12.55
CA GLU A 191 -1.25 -9.87 -12.85
C GLU A 191 -0.64 -11.26 -12.62
N GLU A 192 0.66 -11.43 -12.83
CA GLU A 192 1.37 -12.68 -12.57
C GLU A 192 1.29 -13.17 -11.11
N PHE A 193 1.07 -12.26 -10.15
CA PHE A 193 0.93 -12.58 -8.74
C PHE A 193 -0.52 -12.73 -8.27
N ALA A 194 -1.51 -12.45 -9.13
CA ALA A 194 -2.93 -12.39 -8.78
C ALA A 194 -3.40 -13.64 -8.02
N LYS A 195 -3.13 -14.81 -8.59
CA LYS A 195 -3.54 -16.10 -7.98
C LYS A 195 -2.91 -16.34 -6.61
N ALA A 196 -1.62 -15.98 -6.44
CA ALA A 196 -0.90 -16.17 -5.18
C ALA A 196 -1.42 -15.21 -4.12
N LEU A 197 -1.69 -13.95 -4.50
CA LEU A 197 -2.22 -12.91 -3.64
C LEU A 197 -3.65 -13.23 -3.17
N ASP A 198 -4.54 -13.61 -4.07
CA ASP A 198 -5.90 -13.98 -3.72
C ASP A 198 -5.92 -15.17 -2.76
N ALA A 199 -5.11 -16.20 -3.01
CA ALA A 199 -4.97 -17.34 -2.10
C ALA A 199 -4.39 -16.92 -0.73
N ALA A 200 -3.54 -15.90 -0.68
CA ALA A 200 -3.01 -15.36 0.57
C ALA A 200 -4.07 -14.61 1.38
N VAL A 201 -4.92 -13.81 0.73
CA VAL A 201 -6.03 -13.15 1.40
C VAL A 201 -7.04 -14.19 1.87
N PHE A 202 -7.61 -14.96 0.96
CA PHE A 202 -8.56 -16.03 1.26
C PHE A 202 -8.13 -17.32 0.54
N PRO A 203 -8.00 -18.43 1.26
CA PRO A 203 -8.40 -18.68 2.64
C PRO A 203 -7.28 -18.58 3.68
N ARG A 204 -6.05 -18.10 3.34
CA ARG A 204 -4.91 -18.20 4.26
C ARG A 204 -4.98 -17.24 5.46
N LEU A 205 -5.29 -15.95 5.22
CA LEU A 205 -5.28 -14.93 6.26
C LEU A 205 -6.68 -14.56 6.75
N GLN A 206 -7.69 -14.66 5.89
CA GLN A 206 -9.06 -14.27 6.17
C GLN A 206 -10.03 -15.37 5.78
N GLY A 207 -11.23 -15.33 6.40
CA GLY A 207 -12.39 -16.11 6.02
C GLY A 207 -13.29 -15.34 5.05
N GLY A 208 -14.62 -15.40 5.27
CA GLY A 208 -15.60 -14.70 4.44
C GLY A 208 -15.38 -13.18 4.43
N PRO A 209 -15.55 -12.52 3.28
CA PRO A 209 -15.34 -11.08 3.16
C PRO A 209 -16.44 -10.27 3.87
N LEU A 210 -16.10 -9.05 4.29
CA LEU A 210 -17.04 -8.11 4.87
C LEU A 210 -17.75 -7.33 3.73
N MET A 211 -18.82 -7.89 3.17
CA MET A 211 -19.46 -7.34 1.98
C MET A 211 -20.04 -5.96 2.18
N HIS A 212 -20.51 -5.61 3.39
CA HIS A 212 -20.94 -4.26 3.73
C HIS A 212 -19.80 -3.24 3.67
N VAL A 213 -18.58 -3.62 4.05
CA VAL A 213 -17.39 -2.77 3.92
C VAL A 213 -16.97 -2.66 2.45
N ILE A 214 -17.04 -3.76 1.68
CA ILE A 214 -16.73 -3.74 0.25
C ILE A 214 -17.71 -2.85 -0.52
N ALA A 215 -19.00 -2.89 -0.17
CA ALA A 215 -19.98 -1.97 -0.74
C ALA A 215 -19.64 -0.51 -0.43
N ALA A 216 -19.24 -0.21 0.82
CA ALA A 216 -18.80 1.13 1.19
C ALA A 216 -17.50 1.55 0.47
N LYS A 217 -16.57 0.60 0.22
CA LYS A 217 -15.39 0.85 -0.63
C LYS A 217 -15.80 1.21 -2.06
N ALA A 218 -16.77 0.48 -2.64
CA ALA A 218 -17.27 0.77 -3.98
C ALA A 218 -17.83 2.19 -4.09
N VAL A 219 -18.53 2.68 -3.07
CA VAL A 219 -19.02 4.07 -3.00
C VAL A 219 -17.85 5.04 -2.89
N CYS A 220 -16.96 4.82 -1.94
CA CYS A 220 -15.76 5.65 -1.72
C CYS A 220 -14.93 5.83 -3.00
N PHE A 221 -14.66 4.73 -3.72
CA PHE A 221 -13.88 4.79 -4.96
C PHE A 221 -14.63 5.52 -6.08
N GLY A 222 -15.97 5.39 -6.11
CA GLY A 222 -16.80 6.19 -7.01
C GLY A 222 -16.77 7.69 -6.69
N GLU A 223 -16.62 8.07 -5.43
CA GLU A 223 -16.39 9.46 -5.03
C GLU A 223 -14.97 9.94 -5.40
N ALA A 224 -13.96 9.08 -5.22
CA ALA A 224 -12.58 9.40 -5.56
C ALA A 224 -12.34 9.61 -7.07
N LEU A 225 -13.22 9.09 -7.92
CA LEU A 225 -13.20 9.32 -9.37
C LEU A 225 -13.76 10.69 -9.80
N LYS A 226 -14.37 11.44 -8.89
CA LYS A 226 -14.98 12.74 -9.22
C LYS A 226 -13.96 13.87 -9.12
N PRO A 227 -14.11 14.95 -9.94
CA PRO A 227 -13.22 16.12 -9.87
C PRO A 227 -13.15 16.78 -8.50
N GLU A 228 -14.24 16.75 -7.74
CA GLU A 228 -14.31 17.33 -6.39
C GLU A 228 -13.34 16.65 -5.41
N PHE A 229 -13.01 15.38 -5.65
CA PHE A 229 -12.03 14.67 -4.84
C PHE A 229 -10.61 15.21 -5.07
N GLN A 230 -10.27 15.60 -6.29
CA GLN A 230 -8.97 16.23 -6.58
C GLN A 230 -8.84 17.57 -5.84
N TRP A 231 -9.88 18.40 -5.90
CA TRP A 231 -9.89 19.68 -5.16
C TRP A 231 -9.76 19.48 -3.65
N TYR A 232 -10.44 18.47 -3.12
CA TYR A 232 -10.32 18.11 -1.72
C TYR A 232 -8.87 17.76 -1.34
N GLN A 233 -8.17 16.96 -2.13
CA GLN A 233 -6.77 16.58 -1.86
C GLN A 233 -5.82 17.77 -1.99
N HIS A 234 -5.98 18.61 -2.99
CA HIS A 234 -5.23 19.87 -3.12
C HIS A 234 -5.42 20.76 -1.88
N GLN A 235 -6.64 20.83 -1.35
CA GLN A 235 -6.91 21.57 -0.11
C GLN A 235 -6.24 20.94 1.11
N VAL A 236 -6.16 19.60 1.18
CA VAL A 236 -5.42 18.90 2.25
C VAL A 236 -3.95 19.31 2.24
N VAL A 237 -3.31 19.36 1.07
CA VAL A 237 -1.92 19.79 0.93
C VAL A 237 -1.75 21.26 1.30
N ALA A 238 -2.66 22.13 0.83
CA ALA A 238 -2.63 23.56 1.18
C ALA A 238 -2.77 23.80 2.68
N ASN A 239 -3.68 23.07 3.34
CA ASN A 239 -3.88 23.16 4.79
C ASN A 239 -2.63 22.69 5.56
N ALA A 240 -1.97 21.60 5.11
CA ALA A 240 -0.75 21.11 5.74
C ALA A 240 0.39 22.15 5.65
N LYS A 241 0.55 22.81 4.51
CA LYS A 241 1.53 23.88 4.33
C LYS A 241 1.22 25.09 5.23
N ALA A 242 -0.04 25.51 5.30
CA ALA A 242 -0.44 26.61 6.18
C ALA A 242 -0.18 26.29 7.66
N LEU A 243 -0.41 25.03 8.09
CA LEU A 243 -0.07 24.59 9.44
C LEU A 243 1.44 24.65 9.70
N GLU A 244 2.26 24.12 8.77
CA GLU A 244 3.72 24.19 8.88
C GLU A 244 4.22 25.62 9.02
N GLU A 245 3.78 26.52 8.14
CA GLU A 245 4.16 27.94 8.17
C GLU A 245 3.76 28.61 9.48
N THR A 246 2.55 28.29 9.98
CA THR A 246 2.06 28.83 11.25
C THR A 246 2.92 28.36 12.42
N PHE A 247 3.23 27.06 12.50
CA PHE A 247 4.06 26.55 13.60
C PHE A 247 5.48 27.10 13.57
N ARG A 248 6.09 27.27 12.39
CA ARG A 248 7.40 27.92 12.26
C ARG A 248 7.41 29.38 12.70
N GLY A 249 6.27 30.03 12.72
CA GLY A 249 6.12 31.42 13.20
C GLY A 249 6.05 31.57 14.73
N TYR A 250 6.00 30.44 15.47
CA TYR A 250 6.01 30.40 16.94
C TYR A 250 7.37 30.01 17.53
N ASP A 251 8.34 29.65 16.69
CA ASP A 251 9.73 29.36 17.06
C ASP A 251 10.55 30.68 16.97
#